data_af768c8c1b052af301bd5fc411304a65
#
_entry.id   af768c8c1b052af301bd5fc411304a65
#
_cell.length_a   1.000
_cell.length_b   1.000
_cell.length_c   1.000
_cell.angle_alpha   90.00
_cell.angle_beta   90.00
_cell.angle_gamma   90.00
#
_symmetry.space_group_name_H-M   'P 1'
#
loop_
_entity.id
_entity.type
_entity.pdbx_description
1 polymer ?
#
loop_
_entity_poly.entity_id
_entity_poly.type
_entity_poly.pdbx_seq_one_letter_code
_entity_poly.pdbx_strand_id
1 'polypeptide(L)'
;MHMPPDPTDDPILASDPPLDQGLWAALAPESWPVPLWMLPPGTALVGGAVRDGLLGRLGERPDLDLVVTGDGLALTQEWAQRLGGTAVTLDRERSIGRLVLDGWTLDVARQQGGSLEADLHRRDYTINAIAWLLPLDAAPGALVDPLHGLEDLRDGVLRAIAEANLLDDPLRLLRGPRLAAELGCTIAPQSWEWIVTHRARLKTVAGERVLAELMRLVRGAEGARGVELLRRGGLLEAWTAGPATSGPSRPATAHLTLEEARRRGFTDTEANAALPMARLAALLDEHALGAMHASKALRRRCRHVRRWRQRLMALGLIEQGFGALPEDEQLDLHNQLGEDLPALLLELPPSVARAALSRWRDLDDPLFHPQSPMDGLALQRHLGLSPGPRLGSLLAYLMAERAFGRLPRDPRLDSQTLRVARGWLADKGDPCHD
;
A
#
# COMPACT_ATOMS: atom_id res chain seq x y z
N MET A 1 3.60 -54.71 22.91
CA MET A 1 4.83 -53.91 23.10
C MET A 1 5.13 -53.30 21.74
N HIS A 2 4.61 -52.08 21.49
CA HIS A 2 4.76 -51.38 20.22
C HIS A 2 5.90 -50.38 20.43
N MET A 3 7.01 -50.61 19.75
CA MET A 3 8.12 -49.65 19.74
C MET A 3 7.66 -48.40 18.97
N PRO A 4 7.97 -47.19 19.45
CA PRO A 4 7.75 -45.98 18.65
C PRO A 4 8.67 -45.98 17.43
N PRO A 5 8.26 -45.38 16.30
CA PRO A 5 9.10 -45.29 15.11
C PRO A 5 10.34 -44.44 15.38
N ASP A 6 11.46 -44.87 14.78
CA ASP A 6 12.75 -44.21 14.82
C ASP A 6 12.63 -42.79 14.22
N PRO A 7 13.10 -41.74 14.87
CA PRO A 7 13.02 -40.36 14.37
C PRO A 7 13.91 -40.06 13.16
N THR A 8 14.57 -41.08 12.60
CA THR A 8 15.43 -40.96 11.40
C THR A 8 14.74 -41.31 10.07
N ASP A 9 13.47 -41.69 10.09
CA ASP A 9 12.69 -42.09 8.89
C ASP A 9 11.71 -40.99 8.44
N ASP A 10 12.18 -39.74 8.30
CA ASP A 10 11.42 -38.69 7.61
C ASP A 10 11.98 -38.57 6.18
N PRO A 11 11.29 -39.09 5.15
CA PRO A 11 11.81 -39.14 3.79
C PRO A 11 11.88 -37.80 3.07
N ILE A 12 11.55 -36.68 3.73
CA ILE A 12 11.51 -35.34 3.15
C ILE A 12 12.83 -34.59 3.31
N LEU A 13 13.76 -35.03 4.19
CA LEU A 13 15.00 -34.31 4.46
C LEU A 13 16.24 -34.76 3.69
N ALA A 14 16.13 -35.77 2.81
CA ALA A 14 17.30 -36.38 2.13
C ALA A 14 17.54 -35.92 0.68
N SER A 15 16.76 -34.99 0.12
CA SER A 15 16.86 -34.57 -1.29
C SER A 15 16.90 -33.07 -1.57
N ASP A 16 16.77 -32.21 -0.56
CA ASP A 16 16.89 -30.77 -0.80
C ASP A 16 18.36 -30.34 -0.87
N PRO A 17 18.73 -29.49 -1.86
CA PRO A 17 20.08 -28.92 -1.90
C PRO A 17 20.35 -28.16 -0.58
N PRO A 18 21.62 -28.08 -0.13
CA PRO A 18 21.98 -27.28 1.01
C PRO A 18 21.37 -25.88 0.89
N LEU A 19 20.86 -25.31 2.00
CA LEU A 19 20.12 -24.03 2.02
C LEU A 19 20.85 -22.91 1.29
N ASP A 20 22.15 -22.88 1.32
CA ASP A 20 23.03 -21.95 0.61
C ASP A 20 22.98 -22.11 -0.91
N GLN A 21 22.89 -23.34 -1.43
CA GLN A 21 22.76 -23.60 -2.87
C GLN A 21 21.34 -23.23 -3.36
N GLY A 22 20.30 -23.53 -2.56
CA GLY A 22 18.94 -23.13 -2.85
C GLY A 22 18.81 -21.59 -2.90
N LEU A 23 19.44 -20.91 -1.96
CA LEU A 23 19.45 -19.45 -1.88
C LEU A 23 20.23 -18.82 -3.04
N TRP A 24 21.37 -19.41 -3.46
CA TRP A 24 22.12 -18.98 -4.64
C TRP A 24 21.24 -19.04 -5.90
N ALA A 25 20.57 -20.14 -6.13
CA ALA A 25 19.68 -20.31 -7.28
C ALA A 25 18.49 -19.35 -7.24
N ALA A 26 17.92 -19.08 -6.06
CA ALA A 26 16.79 -18.17 -5.90
C ALA A 26 17.19 -16.69 -6.11
N LEU A 27 18.33 -16.28 -5.59
CA LEU A 27 18.83 -14.89 -5.67
C LEU A 27 19.53 -14.58 -6.99
N ALA A 28 20.00 -15.61 -7.71
CA ALA A 28 20.70 -15.51 -8.98
C ALA A 28 21.73 -14.36 -9.04
N PRO A 29 22.75 -14.33 -8.17
CA PRO A 29 23.65 -13.18 -8.03
C PRO A 29 24.41 -12.82 -9.33
N GLU A 30 24.49 -13.75 -10.26
CA GLU A 30 25.05 -13.51 -11.59
C GLU A 30 24.24 -12.51 -12.42
N SER A 31 22.94 -12.35 -12.07
CA SER A 31 22.04 -11.40 -12.72
C SER A 31 22.00 -10.02 -12.07
N TRP A 32 22.70 -9.82 -10.95
CA TRP A 32 22.71 -8.54 -10.26
C TRP A 32 23.36 -7.45 -11.08
N PRO A 33 22.91 -6.20 -10.95
CA PRO A 33 23.45 -5.10 -11.76
C PRO A 33 24.89 -4.72 -11.35
N VAL A 34 25.31 -5.11 -10.13
CA VAL A 34 26.68 -4.98 -9.66
C VAL A 34 27.34 -6.36 -9.70
N PRO A 35 28.35 -6.58 -10.55
CA PRO A 35 29.03 -7.87 -10.64
C PRO A 35 29.69 -8.26 -9.32
N LEU A 36 29.67 -9.56 -8.97
CA LEU A 36 30.21 -10.06 -7.71
C LEU A 36 31.68 -9.67 -7.47
N TRP A 37 32.51 -9.64 -8.52
CA TRP A 37 33.92 -9.24 -8.41
C TRP A 37 34.17 -7.76 -8.01
N MET A 38 33.10 -6.93 -8.07
CA MET A 38 33.16 -5.54 -7.58
C MET A 38 32.79 -5.42 -6.09
N LEU A 39 32.28 -6.50 -5.48
CA LEU A 39 31.93 -6.50 -4.08
C LEU A 39 33.19 -6.66 -3.21
N PRO A 40 33.35 -5.87 -2.14
CA PRO A 40 34.46 -6.05 -1.21
C PRO A 40 34.44 -7.41 -0.51
N PRO A 41 35.59 -7.97 -0.15
CA PRO A 41 35.65 -9.17 0.69
C PRO A 41 34.83 -8.99 1.99
N GLY A 42 34.11 -10.04 2.39
CA GLY A 42 33.26 -10.02 3.57
C GLY A 42 31.91 -9.30 3.37
N THR A 43 31.53 -9.00 2.12
CA THR A 43 30.18 -8.49 1.83
C THR A 43 29.13 -9.57 2.14
N ALA A 44 28.09 -9.17 2.85
CA ALA A 44 26.94 -10.03 3.14
C ALA A 44 25.64 -9.41 2.62
N LEU A 45 24.78 -10.24 2.03
CA LEU A 45 23.38 -9.88 1.79
C LEU A 45 22.61 -10.15 3.08
N VAL A 46 21.66 -9.28 3.43
CA VAL A 46 20.90 -9.36 4.69
C VAL A 46 19.43 -9.00 4.48
N GLY A 47 18.63 -9.19 5.51
CA GLY A 47 17.27 -8.64 5.54
C GLY A 47 16.25 -9.37 4.68
N GLY A 48 15.40 -8.57 4.01
CA GLY A 48 14.25 -9.09 3.28
C GLY A 48 14.58 -10.05 2.15
N ALA A 49 15.62 -9.78 1.38
CA ALA A 49 16.00 -10.61 0.24
C ALA A 49 16.45 -12.02 0.67
N VAL A 50 17.22 -12.13 1.74
CA VAL A 50 17.63 -13.45 2.30
C VAL A 50 16.42 -14.22 2.79
N ARG A 51 15.57 -13.59 3.60
CA ARG A 51 14.34 -14.17 4.11
C ARG A 51 13.41 -14.66 2.97
N ASP A 52 13.15 -13.79 2.01
CA ASP A 52 12.20 -14.08 0.92
C ASP A 52 12.78 -15.11 -0.06
N GLY A 53 14.11 -15.14 -0.22
CA GLY A 53 14.82 -16.21 -0.94
C GLY A 53 14.65 -17.58 -0.27
N LEU A 54 14.81 -17.65 1.05
CA LEU A 54 14.60 -18.87 1.83
C LEU A 54 13.13 -19.34 1.80
N LEU A 55 12.17 -18.42 1.65
CA LEU A 55 10.74 -18.72 1.53
C LEU A 55 10.28 -18.99 0.09
N GLY A 56 11.16 -18.87 -0.91
CA GLY A 56 10.80 -19.01 -2.32
C GLY A 56 9.79 -17.91 -2.79
N ARG A 57 9.86 -16.70 -2.23
CA ARG A 57 8.91 -15.59 -2.45
C ARG A 57 9.53 -14.39 -3.14
N LEU A 58 10.74 -14.51 -3.69
CA LEU A 58 11.42 -13.41 -4.38
C LEU A 58 10.67 -12.97 -5.63
N GLY A 59 10.58 -11.65 -5.83
CA GLY A 59 10.20 -11.07 -7.11
C GLY A 59 11.39 -11.11 -8.10
N GLU A 60 11.14 -10.72 -9.34
CA GLU A 60 12.16 -10.69 -10.41
C GLU A 60 13.37 -9.79 -10.06
N ARG A 61 13.13 -8.71 -9.33
CA ARG A 61 14.16 -7.74 -8.91
C ARG A 61 13.93 -7.41 -7.45
N PRO A 62 14.45 -8.22 -6.52
CA PRO A 62 14.34 -7.93 -5.10
C PRO A 62 15.19 -6.72 -4.71
N ASP A 63 14.77 -5.99 -3.70
CA ASP A 63 15.63 -4.99 -3.04
C ASP A 63 16.79 -5.72 -2.34
N LEU A 64 18.03 -5.34 -2.66
CA LEU A 64 19.22 -5.98 -2.12
C LEU A 64 19.83 -5.11 -1.02
N ASP A 65 19.82 -5.62 0.22
CA ASP A 65 20.45 -4.99 1.37
C ASP A 65 21.85 -5.59 1.58
N LEU A 66 22.90 -4.86 1.21
CA LEU A 66 24.28 -5.30 1.36
C LEU A 66 24.94 -4.66 2.57
N VAL A 67 25.63 -5.47 3.36
CA VAL A 67 26.49 -5.03 4.47
C VAL A 67 27.95 -5.24 4.08
N VAL A 68 28.74 -4.18 4.19
CA VAL A 68 30.17 -4.16 3.83
C VAL A 68 31.01 -3.70 5.02
N THR A 69 32.28 -4.12 5.10
CA THR A 69 33.20 -3.72 6.16
C THR A 69 33.70 -2.27 5.98
N GLY A 70 33.67 -1.76 4.74
CA GLY A 70 34.11 -0.42 4.36
C GLY A 70 33.01 0.64 4.37
N ASP A 71 33.28 1.75 3.71
CA ASP A 71 32.35 2.88 3.57
C ASP A 71 31.30 2.57 2.48
N GLY A 72 30.05 2.30 2.92
CA GLY A 72 28.93 1.99 2.02
C GLY A 72 28.55 3.16 1.11
N LEU A 73 28.67 4.41 1.57
CA LEU A 73 28.38 5.59 0.75
C LEU A 73 29.41 5.76 -0.36
N ALA A 74 30.69 5.66 -0.02
CA ALA A 74 31.76 5.78 -1.02
C ALA A 74 31.65 4.68 -2.08
N LEU A 75 31.36 3.45 -1.66
CA LEU A 75 31.18 2.30 -2.55
C LEU A 75 29.97 2.49 -3.48
N THR A 76 28.85 2.97 -2.95
CA THR A 76 27.65 3.26 -3.73
C THR A 76 27.92 4.33 -4.80
N GLN A 77 28.67 5.38 -4.45
CA GLN A 77 29.03 6.44 -5.38
C GLN A 77 30.00 5.94 -6.48
N GLU A 78 30.96 5.10 -6.11
CA GLU A 78 31.90 4.48 -7.06
C GLU A 78 31.12 3.60 -8.07
N TRP A 79 30.21 2.76 -7.60
CA TRP A 79 29.40 1.90 -8.49
C TRP A 79 28.50 2.72 -9.40
N ALA A 80 27.85 3.78 -8.88
CA ALA A 80 27.05 4.67 -9.71
C ALA A 80 27.86 5.31 -10.85
N GLN A 81 29.09 5.75 -10.55
CA GLN A 81 30.00 6.34 -11.56
C GLN A 81 30.46 5.32 -12.62
N ARG A 82 30.78 4.10 -12.18
CA ARG A 82 31.34 3.06 -13.08
C ARG A 82 30.24 2.39 -13.93
N LEU A 83 29.02 2.21 -13.38
CA LEU A 83 27.97 1.43 -13.99
C LEU A 83 26.83 2.29 -14.58
N GLY A 84 26.88 3.63 -14.38
CA GLY A 84 25.88 4.55 -14.94
C GLY A 84 24.60 4.66 -14.13
N GLY A 85 24.58 4.22 -12.86
CA GLY A 85 23.43 4.29 -11.97
C GLY A 85 23.29 5.64 -11.22
N THR A 86 22.30 5.71 -10.34
CA THR A 86 22.07 6.87 -9.46
C THR A 86 22.37 6.47 -8.01
N ALA A 87 23.29 7.19 -7.36
CA ALA A 87 23.56 7.04 -5.93
C ALA A 87 22.77 8.05 -5.10
N VAL A 88 22.10 7.57 -4.06
CA VAL A 88 21.34 8.37 -3.10
C VAL A 88 21.87 8.13 -1.69
N THR A 89 22.19 9.18 -0.97
CA THR A 89 22.55 9.07 0.45
C THR A 89 21.31 8.85 1.30
N LEU A 90 21.23 7.72 1.99
CA LEU A 90 20.15 7.42 2.93
C LEU A 90 20.49 7.85 4.36
N ASP A 91 21.71 7.53 4.81
CA ASP A 91 22.20 7.89 6.16
C ASP A 91 23.72 8.12 6.12
N ARG A 92 24.15 9.35 6.44
CA ARG A 92 25.58 9.71 6.44
C ARG A 92 26.32 9.13 7.64
N GLU A 93 25.71 9.13 8.80
CA GLU A 93 26.36 8.69 10.04
C GLU A 93 26.61 7.17 10.02
N ARG A 94 25.62 6.43 9.52
CA ARG A 94 25.69 4.97 9.38
C ARG A 94 26.37 4.53 8.07
N SER A 95 26.76 5.48 7.22
CA SER A 95 27.32 5.21 5.89
C SER A 95 26.41 4.27 5.07
N ILE A 96 25.15 4.69 4.85
CA ILE A 96 24.17 3.94 4.06
C ILE A 96 23.88 4.69 2.77
N GLY A 97 24.21 4.07 1.64
CA GLY A 97 23.90 4.56 0.31
C GLY A 97 22.93 3.64 -0.42
N ARG A 98 22.13 4.20 -1.30
CA ARG A 98 21.24 3.46 -2.23
C ARG A 98 21.75 3.65 -3.64
N LEU A 99 21.96 2.56 -4.35
CA LEU A 99 22.20 2.53 -5.79
C LEU A 99 20.89 2.14 -6.50
N VAL A 100 20.47 2.96 -7.45
CA VAL A 100 19.40 2.62 -8.40
C VAL A 100 20.03 2.42 -9.77
N LEU A 101 19.93 1.23 -10.32
CA LEU A 101 20.57 0.84 -11.58
C LEU A 101 19.69 -0.20 -12.30
N ASP A 102 19.33 0.08 -13.55
CA ASP A 102 18.56 -0.83 -14.43
C ASP A 102 17.28 -1.41 -13.79
N GLY A 103 16.61 -0.59 -12.96
CA GLY A 103 15.40 -0.98 -12.23
C GLY A 103 15.63 -1.82 -10.98
N TRP A 104 16.89 -2.03 -10.59
CA TRP A 104 17.28 -2.60 -9.30
C TRP A 104 17.47 -1.52 -8.24
N THR A 105 17.29 -1.90 -6.99
CA THR A 105 17.59 -1.11 -5.81
C THR A 105 18.57 -1.87 -4.92
N LEU A 106 19.74 -1.31 -4.66
CA LEU A 106 20.74 -1.87 -3.75
C LEU A 106 21.00 -0.86 -2.63
N ASP A 107 20.74 -1.27 -1.40
CA ASP A 107 21.13 -0.51 -0.20
C ASP A 107 22.46 -1.07 0.32
N VAL A 108 23.47 -0.21 0.40
CA VAL A 108 24.81 -0.59 0.83
C VAL A 108 25.11 0.12 2.14
N ALA A 109 25.21 -0.65 3.21
CA ALA A 109 25.46 -0.15 4.54
C ALA A 109 26.82 -0.59 5.06
N ARG A 110 27.53 0.32 5.76
CA ARG A 110 28.71 -0.08 6.54
C ARG A 110 28.27 -0.94 7.71
N GLN A 111 28.95 -2.07 7.90
CA GLN A 111 28.79 -2.96 9.06
C GLN A 111 28.90 -2.17 10.37
N GLN A 112 27.92 -2.36 11.24
CA GLN A 112 27.86 -1.70 12.55
C GLN A 112 28.35 -2.65 13.67
N GLY A 113 28.95 -2.09 14.72
CA GLY A 113 29.36 -2.88 15.89
C GLY A 113 30.65 -3.69 15.71
N GLY A 114 31.36 -3.56 14.59
CA GLY A 114 32.67 -4.16 14.38
C GLY A 114 32.68 -5.61 13.86
N SER A 115 31.53 -6.29 13.79
CA SER A 115 31.37 -7.62 13.18
C SER A 115 29.99 -7.76 12.55
N LEU A 116 29.85 -8.69 11.58
CA LEU A 116 28.57 -8.99 10.98
C LEU A 116 27.54 -9.44 12.01
N GLU A 117 27.95 -10.26 12.96
CA GLU A 117 27.09 -10.72 14.06
C GLU A 117 26.59 -9.55 14.91
N ALA A 118 27.45 -8.59 15.26
CA ALA A 118 27.07 -7.40 15.99
C ALA A 118 26.08 -6.54 15.20
N ASP A 119 26.23 -6.44 13.87
CA ASP A 119 25.26 -5.76 12.98
C ASP A 119 23.89 -6.45 13.00
N LEU A 120 23.88 -7.78 12.92
CA LEU A 120 22.63 -8.56 12.95
C LEU A 120 21.89 -8.39 14.28
N HIS A 121 22.57 -8.33 15.42
CA HIS A 121 21.97 -8.12 16.74
C HIS A 121 21.28 -6.74 16.91
N ARG A 122 21.53 -5.77 16.02
CA ARG A 122 20.90 -4.44 16.07
C ARG A 122 19.66 -4.30 15.18
N ARG A 123 19.29 -5.36 14.44
CA ARG A 123 18.14 -5.36 13.55
C ARG A 123 16.83 -5.45 14.33
N ASP A 124 15.71 -5.42 13.58
CA ASP A 124 14.38 -5.40 14.18
C ASP A 124 13.93 -6.78 14.66
N TYR A 125 13.89 -7.75 13.77
CA TYR A 125 13.34 -9.10 13.99
C TYR A 125 14.33 -10.17 13.56
N THR A 126 14.32 -11.32 14.26
CA THR A 126 15.24 -12.44 14.01
C THR A 126 15.24 -12.90 12.57
N ILE A 127 14.04 -13.04 11.95
CA ILE A 127 13.88 -13.44 10.55
C ILE A 127 14.46 -12.45 9.53
N ASN A 128 14.73 -11.21 9.92
CA ASN A 128 15.41 -10.21 9.11
C ASN A 128 16.89 -10.05 9.49
N ALA A 129 17.36 -10.83 10.45
CA ALA A 129 18.73 -10.84 10.94
C ALA A 129 19.50 -12.10 10.51
N ILE A 130 19.05 -12.75 9.45
CA ILE A 130 19.77 -13.79 8.74
C ILE A 130 20.61 -13.09 7.66
N ALA A 131 21.89 -13.43 7.60
CA ALA A 131 22.79 -12.93 6.57
C ALA A 131 23.26 -14.08 5.66
N TRP A 132 23.52 -13.74 4.43
CA TRP A 132 24.20 -14.61 3.50
C TRP A 132 25.54 -13.97 3.13
N LEU A 133 26.62 -14.52 3.68
CA LEU A 133 27.97 -14.12 3.33
C LEU A 133 28.25 -14.54 1.89
N LEU A 134 28.52 -13.58 1.02
CA LEU A 134 28.63 -13.84 -0.40
C LEU A 134 29.96 -14.56 -0.74
N PRO A 135 29.93 -15.56 -1.62
CA PRO A 135 31.11 -16.28 -2.05
C PRO A 135 31.91 -15.38 -3.01
N LEU A 136 32.93 -14.75 -2.47
CA LEU A 136 33.90 -13.98 -3.24
C LEU A 136 35.13 -14.83 -3.35
N ASP A 137 35.67 -15.30 -4.35
CA ASP A 137 36.86 -16.16 -4.51
C ASP A 137 36.60 -17.69 -4.48
N ALA A 138 35.55 -18.16 -5.17
CA ALA A 138 35.22 -19.59 -5.31
C ALA A 138 34.93 -20.36 -3.98
N ALA A 139 34.85 -19.66 -2.85
CA ALA A 139 34.31 -20.25 -1.62
C ALA A 139 32.78 -20.28 -1.69
N PRO A 140 32.10 -21.35 -1.25
CA PRO A 140 30.65 -21.37 -1.15
C PRO A 140 30.18 -20.24 -0.21
N GLY A 141 29.02 -19.64 -0.53
CA GLY A 141 28.37 -18.71 0.40
C GLY A 141 28.07 -19.40 1.72
N ALA A 142 27.91 -18.63 2.77
CA ALA A 142 27.58 -19.16 4.10
C ALA A 142 26.42 -18.38 4.72
N LEU A 143 25.43 -19.11 5.21
CA LEU A 143 24.39 -18.50 6.05
C LEU A 143 24.94 -18.23 7.46
N VAL A 144 24.67 -17.01 7.94
CA VAL A 144 25.06 -16.55 9.27
C VAL A 144 23.76 -16.20 10.01
N ASP A 145 23.42 -16.99 11.00
CA ASP A 145 22.17 -16.87 11.78
C ASP A 145 22.44 -16.96 13.29
N PRO A 146 23.02 -15.93 13.91
CA PRO A 146 23.35 -15.97 15.34
C PRO A 146 22.11 -15.86 16.25
N LEU A 147 20.94 -15.55 15.69
CA LEU A 147 19.71 -15.25 16.42
C LEU A 147 18.58 -16.25 16.18
N HIS A 148 18.90 -17.41 15.60
CA HIS A 148 17.94 -18.47 15.28
C HIS A 148 16.75 -18.01 14.42
N GLY A 149 17.01 -17.07 13.50
CA GLY A 149 16.00 -16.56 12.57
C GLY A 149 15.48 -17.61 11.61
N LEU A 150 16.29 -18.60 11.23
CA LEU A 150 15.88 -19.73 10.40
C LEU A 150 14.83 -20.61 11.11
N GLU A 151 14.99 -20.83 12.40
CA GLU A 151 14.03 -21.57 13.23
C GLU A 151 12.70 -20.78 13.33
N ASP A 152 12.77 -19.50 13.69
CA ASP A 152 11.60 -18.63 13.74
C ASP A 152 10.89 -18.53 12.37
N LEU A 153 11.65 -18.52 11.28
CA LEU A 153 11.10 -18.49 9.92
C LEU A 153 10.35 -19.77 9.58
N ARG A 154 10.92 -20.93 9.89
CA ARG A 154 10.28 -22.26 9.71
C ARG A 154 9.01 -22.37 10.55
N ASP A 155 9.06 -21.90 11.80
CA ASP A 155 7.96 -22.03 12.75
C ASP A 155 6.89 -20.95 12.58
N GLY A 156 7.09 -20.02 11.64
CA GLY A 156 6.17 -18.91 11.38
C GLY A 156 6.05 -17.93 12.55
N VAL A 157 7.16 -17.67 13.26
CA VAL A 157 7.22 -16.78 14.42
C VAL A 157 7.91 -15.47 14.05
N LEU A 158 7.31 -14.35 14.40
CA LEU A 158 7.93 -13.03 14.32
C LEU A 158 8.42 -12.61 15.71
N ARG A 159 9.70 -12.73 15.95
CA ARG A 159 10.36 -12.41 17.20
C ARG A 159 11.22 -11.16 17.06
N ALA A 160 10.98 -10.15 17.87
CA ALA A 160 11.88 -9.00 18.00
C ALA A 160 13.17 -9.43 18.72
N ILE A 161 14.30 -8.94 18.24
CA ILE A 161 15.62 -9.33 18.77
C ILE A 161 15.79 -8.84 20.21
N ALA A 162 15.45 -7.57 20.45
CA ALA A 162 15.48 -6.96 21.77
C ALA A 162 14.51 -5.78 21.84
N GLU A 163 14.03 -5.47 23.04
CA GLU A 163 13.20 -4.28 23.30
C GLU A 163 13.93 -3.00 22.89
N ALA A 164 15.20 -2.87 23.23
CA ALA A 164 16.04 -1.73 22.87
C ALA A 164 16.05 -1.47 21.36
N ASN A 165 16.10 -2.51 20.54
CA ASN A 165 16.10 -2.38 19.08
C ASN A 165 14.80 -1.76 18.55
N LEU A 166 13.67 -2.09 19.17
CA LEU A 166 12.37 -1.48 18.82
C LEU A 166 12.32 -0.01 19.23
N LEU A 167 13.05 0.37 20.27
CA LEU A 167 13.12 1.75 20.77
C LEU A 167 14.14 2.61 20.04
N ASP A 168 15.20 2.02 19.49
CA ASP A 168 16.21 2.70 18.66
C ASP A 168 15.58 3.30 17.39
N ASP A 169 14.64 2.58 16.78
CA ASP A 169 13.81 3.07 15.68
C ASP A 169 12.36 2.66 15.93
N PRO A 170 11.54 3.54 16.53
CA PRO A 170 10.17 3.19 16.88
C PRO A 170 9.27 2.81 15.69
N LEU A 171 9.66 3.08 14.44
CA LEU A 171 8.95 2.55 13.27
C LEU A 171 8.93 1.01 13.27
N ARG A 172 9.90 0.37 13.88
CA ARG A 172 9.96 -1.10 14.05
C ARG A 172 8.74 -1.66 14.79
N LEU A 173 8.13 -0.87 15.68
CA LEU A 173 6.86 -1.23 16.34
C LEU A 173 5.70 -1.42 15.33
N LEU A 174 5.69 -0.63 14.25
CA LEU A 174 4.68 -0.72 13.20
C LEU A 174 5.05 -1.78 12.15
N ARG A 175 6.34 -2.01 11.92
CA ARG A 175 6.84 -3.05 11.02
C ARG A 175 6.44 -4.46 11.48
N GLY A 176 6.33 -4.69 12.80
CA GLY A 176 5.92 -5.98 13.37
C GLY A 176 4.57 -6.46 12.84
N PRO A 177 3.48 -5.74 13.06
CA PRO A 177 2.17 -6.06 12.50
C PRO A 177 2.14 -6.20 10.97
N ARG A 178 2.91 -5.37 10.25
CA ARG A 178 3.01 -5.49 8.79
C ARG A 178 3.70 -6.81 8.39
N LEU A 179 4.87 -7.10 8.94
CA LEU A 179 5.60 -8.32 8.63
C LEU A 179 4.81 -9.56 9.04
N ALA A 180 4.17 -9.55 10.22
CA ALA A 180 3.33 -10.66 10.66
C ALA A 180 2.16 -10.93 9.71
N ALA A 181 1.53 -9.88 9.16
CA ALA A 181 0.48 -10.03 8.16
C ALA A 181 1.06 -10.53 6.82
N GLU A 182 2.10 -9.88 6.32
CA GLU A 182 2.72 -10.17 5.01
C GLU A 182 3.26 -11.60 4.92
N LEU A 183 3.86 -12.09 6.01
CA LEU A 183 4.50 -13.41 6.06
C LEU A 183 3.60 -14.50 6.61
N GLY A 184 2.42 -14.17 7.13
CA GLY A 184 1.56 -15.13 7.80
C GLY A 184 2.05 -15.56 9.20
N CYS A 185 3.06 -14.85 9.76
CA CYS A 185 3.68 -15.21 11.04
C CYS A 185 2.85 -14.79 12.26
N THR A 186 3.02 -15.51 13.35
CA THR A 186 2.51 -15.12 14.67
C THR A 186 3.57 -14.29 15.41
N ILE A 187 3.19 -13.12 15.94
CA ILE A 187 4.11 -12.31 16.74
C ILE A 187 4.36 -13.01 18.07
N ALA A 188 5.63 -13.21 18.45
CA ALA A 188 5.99 -13.79 19.74
C ALA A 188 5.39 -12.98 20.90
N PRO A 189 4.88 -13.62 21.97
CA PRO A 189 4.17 -12.92 23.05
C PRO A 189 4.94 -11.76 23.66
N GLN A 190 6.22 -11.95 23.96
CA GLN A 190 7.08 -10.90 24.50
C GLN A 190 7.27 -9.74 23.51
N SER A 191 7.44 -10.04 22.23
CA SER A 191 7.56 -9.01 21.18
C SER A 191 6.27 -8.21 21.04
N TRP A 192 5.12 -8.86 21.15
CA TRP A 192 3.82 -8.19 21.14
C TRP A 192 3.64 -7.28 22.36
N GLU A 193 4.04 -7.74 23.54
CA GLU A 193 4.02 -6.93 24.76
C GLU A 193 4.86 -5.66 24.61
N TRP A 194 6.09 -5.75 24.09
CA TRP A 194 6.94 -4.59 23.82
C TRP A 194 6.31 -3.62 22.81
N ILE A 195 5.76 -4.15 21.72
CA ILE A 195 5.08 -3.35 20.69
C ILE A 195 3.94 -2.53 21.31
N VAL A 196 3.07 -3.17 22.10
CA VAL A 196 1.91 -2.50 22.72
C VAL A 196 2.35 -1.52 23.81
N THR A 197 3.31 -1.90 24.64
CA THR A 197 3.82 -1.05 25.74
C THR A 197 4.40 0.25 25.18
N HIS A 198 5.16 0.17 24.09
CA HIS A 198 5.87 1.32 23.55
C HIS A 198 5.15 2.01 22.37
N ARG A 199 3.89 1.67 22.08
CA ARG A 199 3.12 2.22 20.94
C ARG A 199 3.11 3.75 20.87
N ALA A 200 3.13 4.43 22.00
CA ALA A 200 3.16 5.90 22.06
C ALA A 200 4.43 6.50 21.41
N ARG A 201 5.54 5.73 21.38
CA ARG A 201 6.78 6.15 20.72
C ARG A 201 6.65 6.32 19.22
N LEU A 202 5.64 5.74 18.59
CA LEU A 202 5.36 5.95 17.16
C LEU A 202 5.16 7.43 16.81
N LYS A 203 4.74 8.26 17.75
CA LYS A 203 4.59 9.70 17.55
C LYS A 203 5.93 10.44 17.34
N THR A 204 7.04 9.85 17.75
CA THR A 204 8.38 10.43 17.53
C THR A 204 8.94 10.13 16.12
N VAL A 205 8.29 9.24 15.39
CA VAL A 205 8.68 8.89 14.00
C VAL A 205 8.16 9.94 13.04
N ALA A 206 8.94 10.27 12.00
CA ALA A 206 8.46 11.15 10.93
C ALA A 206 7.18 10.58 10.28
N GLY A 207 6.16 11.44 10.10
CA GLY A 207 4.84 11.03 9.65
C GLY A 207 4.84 10.34 8.31
N GLU A 208 5.72 10.77 7.39
CA GLU A 208 5.90 10.16 6.06
C GLU A 208 6.37 8.70 6.15
N ARG A 209 7.27 8.39 7.11
CA ARG A 209 7.74 7.01 7.33
C ARG A 209 6.61 6.13 7.85
N VAL A 210 5.80 6.64 8.77
CA VAL A 210 4.62 5.94 9.30
C VAL A 210 3.61 5.70 8.20
N LEU A 211 3.31 6.72 7.38
CA LEU A 211 2.39 6.59 6.25
C LEU A 211 2.89 5.56 5.22
N ALA A 212 4.17 5.60 4.89
CA ALA A 212 4.77 4.65 3.95
C ALA A 212 4.62 3.19 4.44
N GLU A 213 4.83 2.94 5.73
CA GLU A 213 4.68 1.62 6.34
C GLU A 213 3.20 1.16 6.34
N LEU A 214 2.27 2.07 6.69
CA LEU A 214 0.83 1.81 6.60
C LEU A 214 0.38 1.52 5.17
N MET A 215 0.89 2.25 4.19
CA MET A 215 0.57 2.01 2.78
C MET A 215 1.02 0.63 2.31
N ARG A 216 2.18 0.14 2.77
CA ARG A 216 2.62 -1.24 2.51
C ARG A 216 1.68 -2.25 3.15
N LEU A 217 1.34 -2.05 4.43
CA LEU A 217 0.43 -2.92 5.17
C LEU A 217 -0.94 -3.04 4.50
N VAL A 218 -1.59 -1.91 4.17
CA VAL A 218 -2.96 -1.93 3.60
C VAL A 218 -3.01 -2.50 2.18
N ARG A 219 -1.89 -2.44 1.44
CA ARG A 219 -1.75 -3.01 0.09
C ARG A 219 -1.45 -4.51 0.10
N GLY A 220 -0.92 -5.02 1.20
CA GLY A 220 -0.60 -6.44 1.32
C GLY A 220 -1.83 -7.33 1.17
N ALA A 221 -1.65 -8.53 0.63
CA ALA A 221 -2.72 -9.52 0.47
C ALA A 221 -3.44 -9.76 1.81
N GLU A 222 -2.68 -9.91 2.90
CA GLU A 222 -3.17 -10.08 4.26
C GLU A 222 -3.36 -8.74 5.00
N GLY A 223 -3.60 -7.64 4.27
CA GLY A 223 -3.77 -6.31 4.84
C GLY A 223 -4.89 -6.23 5.88
N ALA A 224 -5.95 -7.04 5.75
CA ALA A 224 -7.01 -7.15 6.75
C ALA A 224 -6.48 -7.61 8.12
N ARG A 225 -5.63 -8.64 8.13
CA ARG A 225 -4.95 -9.13 9.35
C ARG A 225 -4.03 -8.07 9.94
N GLY A 226 -3.28 -7.36 9.10
CA GLY A 226 -2.44 -6.24 9.52
C GLY A 226 -3.24 -5.14 10.21
N VAL A 227 -4.37 -4.74 9.63
CA VAL A 227 -5.28 -3.76 10.21
C VAL A 227 -5.82 -4.22 11.58
N GLU A 228 -6.18 -5.49 11.72
CA GLU A 228 -6.62 -6.03 13.02
C GLU A 228 -5.52 -5.97 14.07
N LEU A 229 -4.27 -6.29 13.72
CA LEU A 229 -3.13 -6.16 14.63
C LEU A 229 -2.90 -4.71 15.05
N LEU A 230 -2.99 -3.74 14.11
CA LEU A 230 -2.90 -2.31 14.44
C LEU A 230 -3.97 -1.90 15.45
N ARG A 231 -5.20 -2.34 15.23
CA ARG A 231 -6.34 -2.04 16.10
C ARG A 231 -6.17 -2.64 17.49
N ARG A 232 -5.83 -3.92 17.58
CA ARG A 232 -5.60 -4.63 18.84
C ARG A 232 -4.49 -4.01 19.66
N GLY A 233 -3.43 -3.56 19.00
CA GLY A 233 -2.29 -2.91 19.64
C GLY A 233 -2.50 -1.43 19.96
N GLY A 234 -3.56 -0.79 19.46
CA GLY A 234 -3.76 0.66 19.61
C GLY A 234 -2.66 1.49 18.94
N LEU A 235 -2.01 0.97 17.91
CA LEU A 235 -0.77 1.53 17.36
C LEU A 235 -0.96 2.88 16.63
N LEU A 236 -2.19 3.23 16.27
CA LEU A 236 -2.50 4.49 15.61
C LEU A 236 -3.10 5.54 16.54
N GLU A 237 -3.32 5.24 17.82
CA GLU A 237 -3.93 6.16 18.80
C GLU A 237 -3.13 7.46 18.95
N ALA A 238 -1.82 7.39 18.84
CA ALA A 238 -0.96 8.57 18.90
C ALA A 238 -1.13 9.53 17.71
N TRP A 239 -1.71 9.07 16.61
CA TRP A 239 -1.87 9.83 15.37
C TRP A 239 -3.31 10.29 15.12
N THR A 240 -4.30 9.64 15.70
CA THR A 240 -5.72 10.00 15.57
C THR A 240 -6.10 11.06 16.62
N ALA A 241 -7.06 11.94 16.29
CA ALA A 241 -7.56 12.97 17.20
C ALA A 241 -8.47 12.36 18.27
N GLY A 242 -7.87 11.92 19.37
CA GLY A 242 -8.60 11.40 20.54
C GLY A 242 -8.54 9.88 20.68
N PRO A 243 -8.98 9.35 21.86
CA PRO A 243 -9.16 7.92 22.02
C PRO A 243 -10.06 7.44 20.91
N ALA A 244 -9.68 6.34 20.30
CA ALA A 244 -10.46 5.73 19.22
C ALA A 244 -11.93 5.78 19.64
N THR A 245 -12.63 6.78 19.12
CA THR A 245 -14.00 7.04 19.53
C THR A 245 -14.73 5.71 19.43
N SER A 246 -15.17 5.22 20.59
CA SER A 246 -16.10 4.12 20.76
C SER A 246 -17.46 4.51 20.17
N GLY A 247 -17.45 5.12 18.98
CA GLY A 247 -18.61 5.31 18.16
C GLY A 247 -19.01 3.98 17.53
N PRO A 248 -20.30 3.68 17.44
CA PRO A 248 -20.77 2.49 16.76
C PRO A 248 -20.29 2.53 15.31
N SER A 249 -19.55 1.50 14.91
CA SER A 249 -19.14 1.22 13.52
C SER A 249 -17.87 1.93 13.02
N ARG A 250 -16.70 1.51 13.53
CA ARG A 250 -15.57 1.44 12.60
C ARG A 250 -15.96 0.51 11.44
N PRO A 251 -15.70 0.92 10.19
CA PRO A 251 -16.19 0.16 9.04
C PRO A 251 -15.67 -1.27 9.09
N ALA A 252 -16.57 -2.23 8.91
CA ALA A 252 -16.24 -3.64 8.73
C ALA A 252 -15.24 -3.85 7.59
N THR A 253 -15.19 -2.91 6.65
CA THR A 253 -14.26 -2.87 5.50
C THR A 253 -12.79 -2.82 5.84
N ALA A 254 -12.41 -2.30 7.01
CA ALA A 254 -11.01 -2.35 7.43
C ALA A 254 -10.47 -3.78 7.49
N HIS A 255 -11.35 -4.76 7.74
CA HIS A 255 -11.03 -6.18 7.85
C HIS A 255 -11.38 -7.01 6.62
N LEU A 256 -11.90 -6.39 5.54
CA LEU A 256 -12.27 -7.13 4.34
C LEU A 256 -11.05 -7.78 3.69
N THR A 257 -11.21 -9.07 3.40
CA THR A 257 -10.26 -9.88 2.67
C THR A 257 -10.54 -9.83 1.16
N LEU A 258 -9.58 -10.32 0.37
CA LEU A 258 -9.76 -10.49 -1.07
C LEU A 258 -10.94 -11.44 -1.38
N GLU A 259 -11.11 -12.50 -0.59
CA GLU A 259 -12.21 -13.45 -0.76
C GLU A 259 -13.57 -12.79 -0.56
N GLU A 260 -13.70 -11.96 0.46
CA GLU A 260 -14.94 -11.22 0.71
C GLU A 260 -15.24 -10.17 -0.36
N ALA A 261 -14.21 -9.55 -0.95
CA ALA A 261 -14.37 -8.69 -2.12
C ALA A 261 -14.87 -9.49 -3.33
N ARG A 262 -14.32 -10.68 -3.59
CA ARG A 262 -14.81 -11.59 -4.65
C ARG A 262 -16.29 -11.96 -4.47
N ARG A 263 -16.71 -12.22 -3.23
CA ARG A 263 -18.15 -12.49 -2.92
C ARG A 263 -19.06 -11.29 -3.26
N ARG A 264 -18.52 -10.08 -3.21
CA ARG A 264 -19.19 -8.83 -3.63
C ARG A 264 -19.13 -8.58 -5.15
N GLY A 265 -18.51 -9.48 -5.90
CA GLY A 265 -18.44 -9.42 -7.35
C GLY A 265 -17.23 -8.67 -7.91
N PHE A 266 -16.22 -8.36 -7.07
CA PHE A 266 -14.96 -7.78 -7.52
C PHE A 266 -14.09 -8.82 -8.23
N THR A 267 -13.40 -8.42 -9.28
CA THR A 267 -12.23 -9.13 -9.79
C THR A 267 -11.05 -8.91 -8.85
N ASP A 268 -10.02 -9.74 -8.93
CA ASP A 268 -8.81 -9.58 -8.11
C ASP A 268 -8.12 -8.23 -8.37
N THR A 269 -8.06 -7.79 -9.61
CA THR A 269 -7.49 -6.50 -9.99
C THR A 269 -8.25 -5.35 -9.35
N GLU A 270 -9.58 -5.35 -9.42
CA GLU A 270 -10.42 -4.33 -8.81
C GLU A 270 -10.32 -4.34 -7.28
N ALA A 271 -10.33 -5.53 -6.68
CA ALA A 271 -10.19 -5.69 -5.24
C ALA A 271 -8.82 -5.20 -4.74
N ASN A 272 -7.74 -5.55 -5.42
CA ASN A 272 -6.39 -5.10 -5.08
C ASN A 272 -6.22 -3.57 -5.22
N ALA A 273 -6.97 -2.93 -6.11
CA ALA A 273 -7.00 -1.47 -6.24
C ALA A 273 -7.86 -0.81 -5.14
N ALA A 274 -9.04 -1.39 -4.82
CA ALA A 274 -10.03 -0.80 -3.94
C ALA A 274 -9.74 -1.01 -2.44
N LEU A 275 -9.30 -2.22 -2.04
CA LEU A 275 -9.06 -2.57 -0.63
C LEU A 275 -8.10 -1.63 0.09
N PRO A 276 -6.95 -1.24 -0.49
CA PRO A 276 -6.04 -0.30 0.17
C PRO A 276 -6.68 1.04 0.49
N MET A 277 -7.48 1.60 -0.44
CA MET A 277 -8.16 2.87 -0.24
C MET A 277 -9.26 2.75 0.83
N ALA A 278 -10.07 1.69 0.78
CA ALA A 278 -11.10 1.43 1.78
C ALA A 278 -10.49 1.28 3.18
N ARG A 279 -9.44 0.47 3.33
CA ARG A 279 -8.73 0.25 4.59
C ARG A 279 -8.11 1.55 5.12
N LEU A 280 -7.44 2.31 4.27
CA LEU A 280 -6.80 3.56 4.67
C LEU A 280 -7.83 4.62 5.09
N ALA A 281 -8.91 4.78 4.32
CA ALA A 281 -10.00 5.69 4.67
C ALA A 281 -10.71 5.29 5.98
N ALA A 282 -10.74 3.99 6.31
CA ALA A 282 -11.29 3.48 7.56
C ALA A 282 -10.35 3.68 8.76
N LEU A 283 -9.04 3.60 8.55
CA LEU A 283 -8.03 3.70 9.61
C LEU A 283 -7.70 5.14 10.00
N LEU A 284 -7.60 6.04 9.02
CA LEU A 284 -7.04 7.38 9.22
C LEU A 284 -8.09 8.45 8.93
N ASP A 285 -8.23 9.37 9.86
CA ASP A 285 -9.03 10.59 9.69
C ASP A 285 -8.22 11.70 8.96
N GLU A 286 -8.82 12.86 8.79
CA GLU A 286 -8.17 14.00 8.12
C GLU A 286 -6.99 14.55 8.93
N HIS A 287 -7.11 14.51 10.27
CA HIS A 287 -6.05 14.95 11.19
C HIS A 287 -4.82 14.04 11.05
N ALA A 288 -5.03 12.73 11.16
CA ALA A 288 -3.96 11.74 11.04
C ALA A 288 -3.23 11.81 9.69
N LEU A 289 -3.99 11.88 8.59
CA LEU A 289 -3.42 12.03 7.25
C LEU A 289 -2.64 13.34 7.10
N GLY A 290 -3.11 14.43 7.72
CA GLY A 290 -2.39 15.71 7.75
C GLY A 290 -1.09 15.62 8.54
N ALA A 291 -1.14 15.05 9.74
CA ALA A 291 0.03 14.87 10.61
C ALA A 291 1.08 13.92 10.02
N MET A 292 0.65 12.96 9.18
CA MET A 292 1.53 12.06 8.42
C MET A 292 2.00 12.65 7.09
N HIS A 293 1.74 13.93 6.83
CA HIS A 293 2.13 14.64 5.60
C HIS A 293 1.63 13.97 4.30
N ALA A 294 0.45 13.33 4.36
CA ALA A 294 -0.18 12.75 3.18
C ALA A 294 -0.44 13.79 2.10
N SER A 295 -0.24 13.42 0.82
CA SER A 295 -0.49 14.33 -0.30
C SER A 295 -1.92 14.86 -0.30
N LYS A 296 -2.13 16.08 -0.83
CA LYS A 296 -3.47 16.69 -0.97
C LYS A 296 -4.43 15.75 -1.72
N ALA A 297 -3.93 15.05 -2.74
CA ALA A 297 -4.71 14.08 -3.52
C ALA A 297 -5.18 12.90 -2.65
N LEU A 298 -4.28 12.26 -1.90
CA LEU A 298 -4.62 11.13 -1.03
C LEU A 298 -5.62 11.55 0.06
N ARG A 299 -5.39 12.69 0.70
CA ARG A 299 -6.30 13.25 1.72
C ARG A 299 -7.71 13.48 1.16
N ARG A 300 -7.82 14.08 -0.04
CA ARG A 300 -9.09 14.29 -0.73
C ARG A 300 -9.81 12.97 -1.03
N ARG A 301 -9.10 11.99 -1.59
CA ARG A 301 -9.65 10.66 -1.92
C ARG A 301 -10.21 9.98 -0.66
N CYS A 302 -9.44 9.86 0.40
CA CYS A 302 -9.90 9.30 1.68
C CYS A 302 -11.09 10.05 2.27
N ARG A 303 -11.10 11.41 2.17
CA ARG A 303 -12.20 12.25 2.63
C ARG A 303 -13.48 11.95 1.87
N HIS A 304 -13.44 11.81 0.55
CA HIS A 304 -14.61 11.52 -0.26
C HIS A 304 -15.21 10.15 0.10
N VAL A 305 -14.39 9.11 0.21
CA VAL A 305 -14.86 7.77 0.62
C VAL A 305 -15.53 7.84 2.00
N ARG A 306 -14.91 8.49 3.00
CA ARG A 306 -15.49 8.63 4.35
C ARG A 306 -16.79 9.43 4.33
N ARG A 307 -16.82 10.58 3.62
CA ARG A 307 -18.00 11.45 3.53
C ARG A 307 -19.20 10.71 2.98
N TRP A 308 -19.05 10.03 1.86
CA TRP A 308 -20.15 9.34 1.22
C TRP A 308 -20.62 8.13 2.03
N ARG A 309 -19.70 7.40 2.63
CA ARG A 309 -20.07 6.36 3.59
C ARG A 309 -20.92 6.91 4.74
N GLN A 310 -20.46 7.96 5.39
CA GLN A 310 -21.18 8.60 6.49
C GLN A 310 -22.55 9.11 6.04
N ARG A 311 -22.63 9.69 4.84
CA ARG A 311 -23.91 10.15 4.26
C ARG A 311 -24.91 9.02 4.08
N LEU A 312 -24.47 7.90 3.48
CA LEU A 312 -25.32 6.71 3.29
C LEU A 312 -25.78 6.12 4.63
N MET A 313 -24.88 6.06 5.62
CA MET A 313 -25.22 5.61 6.97
C MET A 313 -26.27 6.52 7.64
N ALA A 314 -26.04 7.83 7.59
CA ALA A 314 -26.93 8.82 8.22
C ALA A 314 -28.34 8.79 7.63
N LEU A 315 -28.47 8.43 6.35
CA LEU A 315 -29.76 8.29 5.66
C LEU A 315 -30.35 6.88 5.74
N GLY A 316 -29.66 5.91 6.36
CA GLY A 316 -30.09 4.51 6.38
C GLY A 316 -30.08 3.82 5.02
N LEU A 317 -29.26 4.31 4.07
CA LEU A 317 -29.24 3.84 2.68
C LEU A 317 -28.17 2.76 2.40
N ILE A 318 -27.47 2.29 3.41
CA ILE A 318 -26.42 1.25 3.22
C ILE A 318 -26.99 0.00 2.53
N GLU A 319 -28.17 -0.46 2.96
CA GLU A 319 -28.83 -1.66 2.40
C GLU A 319 -29.49 -1.41 1.04
N GLN A 320 -29.83 -0.15 0.72
CA GLN A 320 -30.51 0.23 -0.52
C GLN A 320 -29.54 0.76 -1.59
N GLY A 321 -28.34 1.18 -1.16
CA GLY A 321 -27.35 1.82 -2.03
C GLY A 321 -27.70 3.27 -2.34
N PHE A 322 -26.88 3.88 -3.18
CA PHE A 322 -26.95 5.31 -3.46
C PHE A 322 -28.00 5.71 -4.52
N GLY A 323 -28.68 4.75 -5.14
CA GLY A 323 -29.77 5.04 -6.09
C GLY A 323 -30.99 5.74 -5.48
N ALA A 324 -31.13 5.72 -4.16
CA ALA A 324 -32.17 6.44 -3.41
C ALA A 324 -31.76 7.86 -2.98
N LEU A 325 -30.53 8.29 -3.27
CA LEU A 325 -30.10 9.69 -3.07
C LEU A 325 -30.80 10.62 -4.06
N PRO A 326 -30.99 11.91 -3.74
CA PRO A 326 -31.35 12.93 -4.72
C PRO A 326 -30.40 12.95 -5.92
N GLU A 327 -30.89 13.32 -7.11
CA GLU A 327 -30.10 13.28 -8.36
C GLU A 327 -28.78 14.06 -8.27
N ASP A 328 -28.81 15.23 -7.68
CA ASP A 328 -27.65 16.08 -7.48
C ASP A 328 -26.59 15.38 -6.57
N GLU A 329 -27.05 14.72 -5.50
CA GLU A 329 -26.16 13.97 -4.62
C GLU A 329 -25.62 12.71 -5.31
N GLN A 330 -26.41 12.01 -6.15
CA GLN A 330 -25.91 10.88 -6.95
C GLN A 330 -24.80 11.33 -7.90
N LEU A 331 -25.02 12.43 -8.62
CA LEU A 331 -24.03 12.98 -9.55
C LEU A 331 -22.75 13.41 -8.82
N ASP A 332 -22.88 14.10 -7.67
CA ASP A 332 -21.77 14.51 -6.84
C ASP A 332 -20.96 13.31 -6.33
N LEU A 333 -21.64 12.23 -5.92
CA LEU A 333 -21.01 10.99 -5.48
C LEU A 333 -20.10 10.44 -6.58
N HIS A 334 -20.63 10.27 -7.79
CA HIS A 334 -19.88 9.70 -8.90
C HIS A 334 -18.74 10.62 -9.37
N ASN A 335 -18.97 11.94 -9.43
CA ASN A 335 -17.94 12.92 -9.75
C ASN A 335 -16.78 12.94 -8.73
N GLN A 336 -17.10 12.80 -7.44
CA GLN A 336 -16.10 12.88 -6.37
C GLN A 336 -15.32 11.58 -6.19
N LEU A 337 -15.97 10.44 -6.34
CA LEU A 337 -15.34 9.14 -6.15
C LEU A 337 -14.64 8.62 -7.41
N GLY A 338 -15.28 8.71 -8.58
CA GLY A 338 -14.68 8.23 -9.82
C GLY A 338 -14.07 6.83 -9.68
N GLU A 339 -12.75 6.74 -9.82
CA GLU A 339 -12.00 5.49 -9.66
C GLU A 339 -12.01 4.93 -8.22
N ASP A 340 -12.33 5.75 -7.20
CA ASP A 340 -12.44 5.32 -5.81
C ASP A 340 -13.84 4.79 -5.44
N LEU A 341 -14.81 4.82 -6.35
CA LEU A 341 -16.15 4.26 -6.10
C LEU A 341 -16.08 2.80 -5.63
N PRO A 342 -15.26 1.92 -6.22
CA PRO A 342 -15.08 0.56 -5.72
C PRO A 342 -14.71 0.47 -4.23
N ALA A 343 -13.93 1.42 -3.69
CA ALA A 343 -13.61 1.42 -2.27
C ALA A 343 -14.84 1.67 -1.37
N LEU A 344 -15.79 2.49 -1.82
CA LEU A 344 -17.08 2.66 -1.14
C LEU A 344 -17.97 1.41 -1.30
N LEU A 345 -17.99 0.78 -2.49
CA LEU A 345 -18.80 -0.40 -2.77
C LEU A 345 -18.42 -1.61 -1.90
N LEU A 346 -17.17 -1.71 -1.48
CA LEU A 346 -16.73 -2.72 -0.51
C LEU A 346 -17.50 -2.63 0.82
N GLU A 347 -18.05 -1.47 1.16
CA GLU A 347 -18.79 -1.23 2.39
C GLU A 347 -20.29 -1.55 2.28
N LEU A 348 -20.77 -1.83 1.08
CA LEU A 348 -22.17 -2.08 0.80
C LEU A 348 -22.47 -3.58 0.74
N PRO A 349 -23.74 -3.99 0.90
CA PRO A 349 -24.15 -5.37 0.75
C PRO A 349 -23.77 -5.96 -0.61
N PRO A 350 -23.49 -7.28 -0.69
CA PRO A 350 -23.03 -7.90 -1.93
C PRO A 350 -23.95 -7.70 -3.14
N SER A 351 -25.26 -7.63 -2.93
CA SER A 351 -26.24 -7.38 -4.01
C SER A 351 -26.11 -5.98 -4.58
N VAL A 352 -26.02 -4.98 -3.71
CA VAL A 352 -25.85 -3.56 -4.09
C VAL A 352 -24.51 -3.33 -4.77
N ALA A 353 -23.44 -3.88 -4.18
CA ALA A 353 -22.09 -3.76 -4.73
C ALA A 353 -22.00 -4.36 -6.15
N ARG A 354 -22.56 -5.56 -6.38
CA ARG A 354 -22.53 -6.20 -7.71
C ARG A 354 -23.29 -5.38 -8.76
N ALA A 355 -24.47 -4.88 -8.42
CA ALA A 355 -25.27 -4.07 -9.33
C ALA A 355 -24.52 -2.77 -9.71
N ALA A 356 -23.92 -2.11 -8.73
CA ALA A 356 -23.15 -0.89 -8.95
C ALA A 356 -21.86 -1.14 -9.72
N LEU A 357 -21.13 -2.23 -9.44
CA LEU A 357 -19.91 -2.60 -10.18
C LEU A 357 -20.19 -2.88 -11.66
N SER A 358 -21.33 -3.51 -11.97
CA SER A 358 -21.71 -3.75 -13.36
C SER A 358 -21.87 -2.45 -14.14
N ARG A 359 -22.45 -1.43 -13.52
CA ARG A 359 -22.58 -0.10 -14.13
C ARG A 359 -21.25 0.67 -14.16
N TRP A 360 -20.46 0.58 -13.10
CA TRP A 360 -19.15 1.25 -13.04
C TRP A 360 -18.15 0.71 -14.07
N ARG A 361 -18.26 -0.57 -14.46
CA ARG A 361 -17.45 -1.18 -15.54
C ARG A 361 -17.86 -0.72 -16.93
N ASP A 362 -19.09 -0.25 -17.10
CA ASP A 362 -19.56 0.36 -18.35
C ASP A 362 -19.06 1.81 -18.40
N LEU A 363 -17.95 2.05 -19.11
CA LEU A 363 -17.35 3.37 -19.25
C LEU A 363 -18.27 4.38 -19.95
N ASP A 364 -19.30 3.89 -20.66
CA ASP A 364 -20.31 4.71 -21.30
C ASP A 364 -21.52 4.98 -20.40
N ASP A 365 -21.58 4.44 -19.18
CA ASP A 365 -22.65 4.77 -18.23
C ASP A 365 -22.57 6.24 -17.81
N PRO A 366 -23.55 7.07 -18.19
CA PRO A 366 -23.42 8.52 -18.04
C PRO A 366 -23.55 9.01 -16.60
N LEU A 367 -24.09 8.19 -15.68
CA LEU A 367 -24.14 8.54 -14.27
C LEU A 367 -22.85 8.11 -13.53
N PHE A 368 -22.34 6.92 -13.84
CA PHE A 368 -21.14 6.40 -13.18
C PHE A 368 -19.85 7.03 -13.71
N HIS A 369 -19.85 7.49 -14.95
CA HIS A 369 -18.76 8.24 -15.59
C HIS A 369 -19.28 9.57 -16.13
N PRO A 370 -19.63 10.55 -15.25
CA PRO A 370 -20.31 11.76 -15.66
C PRO A 370 -19.43 12.61 -16.57
N GLN A 371 -19.95 12.91 -17.75
CA GLN A 371 -19.30 13.78 -18.72
C GLN A 371 -20.35 14.63 -19.41
N SER A 372 -19.99 15.89 -19.72
CA SER A 372 -20.85 16.72 -20.54
C SER A 372 -20.98 16.11 -21.95
N PRO A 373 -22.16 16.10 -22.55
CA PRO A 373 -22.37 15.61 -23.92
C PRO A 373 -21.64 16.42 -24.98
N MET A 374 -21.22 17.65 -24.65
CA MET A 374 -20.49 18.56 -25.51
C MET A 374 -19.39 19.26 -24.69
N ASP A 375 -18.23 19.47 -25.30
CA ASP A 375 -17.13 20.18 -24.62
C ASP A 375 -17.38 21.70 -24.55
N GLY A 376 -16.64 22.35 -23.66
CA GLY A 376 -16.81 23.78 -23.42
C GLY A 376 -16.47 24.66 -24.63
N LEU A 377 -15.51 24.26 -25.48
CA LEU A 377 -15.13 25.00 -26.69
C LEU A 377 -16.21 24.88 -27.75
N ALA A 378 -16.82 23.73 -27.91
CA ALA A 378 -17.95 23.53 -28.81
C ALA A 378 -19.16 24.37 -28.39
N LEU A 379 -19.50 24.37 -27.08
CA LEU A 379 -20.58 25.20 -26.56
C LEU A 379 -20.31 26.69 -26.76
N GLN A 380 -19.09 27.16 -26.54
CA GLN A 380 -18.72 28.55 -26.78
C GLN A 380 -18.94 28.91 -28.25
N ARG A 381 -18.47 28.08 -29.19
CA ARG A 381 -18.63 28.33 -30.65
C ARG A 381 -20.10 28.35 -31.09
N HIS A 382 -20.92 27.41 -30.62
CA HIS A 382 -22.30 27.28 -31.06
C HIS A 382 -23.30 28.23 -30.35
N LEU A 383 -22.96 28.73 -29.20
CA LEU A 383 -23.84 29.56 -28.37
C LEU A 383 -23.31 30.99 -28.14
N GLY A 384 -22.11 31.31 -28.64
CA GLY A 384 -21.50 32.63 -28.46
C GLY A 384 -21.11 32.94 -27.04
N LEU A 385 -20.82 31.91 -26.18
CA LEU A 385 -20.51 32.10 -24.79
C LEU A 385 -19.02 32.39 -24.56
N SER A 386 -18.76 33.31 -23.65
CA SER A 386 -17.39 33.53 -23.14
C SER A 386 -17.01 32.50 -22.08
N PRO A 387 -15.69 32.21 -21.92
CA PRO A 387 -15.21 31.42 -20.79
C PRO A 387 -15.62 32.06 -19.46
N GLY A 388 -16.14 31.29 -18.53
CA GLY A 388 -16.52 31.81 -17.22
C GLY A 388 -17.51 30.92 -16.45
N PRO A 389 -17.98 31.40 -15.29
CA PRO A 389 -18.86 30.62 -14.39
C PRO A 389 -20.15 30.15 -15.06
N ARG A 390 -20.72 30.94 -15.97
CA ARG A 390 -21.96 30.60 -16.69
C ARG A 390 -21.78 29.41 -17.61
N LEU A 391 -20.65 29.31 -18.30
CA LEU A 391 -20.29 28.13 -19.09
C LEU A 391 -20.08 26.90 -18.20
N GLY A 392 -19.41 27.07 -17.06
CA GLY A 392 -19.24 25.99 -16.08
C GLY A 392 -20.57 25.45 -15.55
N SER A 393 -21.52 26.33 -15.22
CA SER A 393 -22.86 25.95 -14.77
C SER A 393 -23.68 25.25 -15.86
N LEU A 394 -23.55 25.70 -17.12
CA LEU A 394 -24.19 25.05 -18.26
C LEU A 394 -23.62 23.64 -18.49
N LEU A 395 -22.29 23.48 -18.44
CA LEU A 395 -21.64 22.17 -18.56
C LEU A 395 -22.12 21.20 -17.47
N ALA A 396 -22.20 21.68 -16.22
CA ALA A 396 -22.71 20.88 -15.10
C ALA A 396 -24.18 20.50 -15.30
N TYR A 397 -25.01 21.40 -15.77
CA TYR A 397 -26.42 21.12 -16.10
C TYR A 397 -26.56 20.07 -17.22
N LEU A 398 -25.85 20.23 -18.32
CA LEU A 398 -25.89 19.27 -19.44
C LEU A 398 -25.36 17.88 -19.03
N MET A 399 -24.35 17.85 -18.17
CA MET A 399 -23.84 16.62 -17.58
C MET A 399 -24.92 15.91 -16.75
N ALA A 400 -25.66 16.66 -15.93
CA ALA A 400 -26.79 16.13 -15.14
C ALA A 400 -27.92 15.59 -16.06
N GLU A 401 -28.31 16.37 -17.08
CA GLU A 401 -29.32 15.95 -18.05
C GLU A 401 -28.96 14.63 -18.77
N ARG A 402 -27.66 14.46 -19.10
CA ARG A 402 -27.15 13.22 -19.68
C ARG A 402 -27.10 12.08 -18.66
N ALA A 403 -26.62 12.35 -17.45
CA ALA A 403 -26.49 11.35 -16.39
C ALA A 403 -27.81 10.67 -16.06
N PHE A 404 -28.92 11.43 -16.09
CA PHE A 404 -30.26 10.93 -15.78
C PHE A 404 -31.12 10.62 -17.03
N GLY A 405 -30.48 10.47 -18.19
CA GLY A 405 -31.14 9.99 -19.42
C GLY A 405 -32.06 10.99 -20.10
N ARG A 406 -32.05 12.27 -19.71
CA ARG A 406 -32.80 13.34 -20.36
C ARG A 406 -32.13 13.86 -21.63
N LEU A 407 -30.84 13.58 -21.79
CA LEU A 407 -30.11 13.73 -23.03
C LEU A 407 -29.57 12.37 -23.51
N PRO A 408 -29.52 12.14 -24.86
CA PRO A 408 -29.07 10.89 -25.42
C PRO A 408 -27.57 10.66 -25.19
N ARG A 409 -27.18 9.38 -25.18
CA ARG A 409 -25.76 8.97 -25.09
C ARG A 409 -24.97 9.25 -26.36
N ASP A 410 -25.64 9.33 -27.55
CA ASP A 410 -24.99 9.47 -28.86
C ASP A 410 -24.54 10.91 -29.09
N PRO A 411 -23.23 11.17 -29.22
CA PRO A 411 -22.70 12.51 -29.48
C PRO A 411 -23.10 13.08 -30.85
N ARG A 412 -23.66 12.28 -31.76
CA ARG A 412 -24.16 12.75 -33.08
C ARG A 412 -25.44 13.57 -32.97
N LEU A 413 -26.08 13.64 -31.82
CA LEU A 413 -27.29 14.41 -31.58
C LEU A 413 -27.02 15.79 -30.95
N ASP A 414 -25.99 16.48 -31.44
CA ASP A 414 -25.60 17.83 -30.98
C ASP A 414 -26.75 18.83 -31.04
N SER A 415 -27.67 18.70 -31.98
CA SER A 415 -28.85 19.58 -32.12
C SER A 415 -29.79 19.51 -30.91
N GLN A 416 -29.95 18.35 -30.28
CA GLN A 416 -30.75 18.20 -29.06
C GLN A 416 -30.05 18.82 -27.85
N THR A 417 -28.75 18.56 -27.68
CA THR A 417 -27.92 19.18 -26.66
C THR A 417 -27.96 20.69 -26.76
N LEU A 418 -27.79 21.26 -27.98
CA LEU A 418 -27.84 22.71 -28.17
C LEU A 418 -29.25 23.28 -27.92
N ARG A 419 -30.33 22.57 -28.18
CA ARG A 419 -31.70 22.99 -27.86
C ARG A 419 -31.87 23.10 -26.34
N VAL A 420 -31.45 22.07 -25.57
CA VAL A 420 -31.53 22.05 -24.14
C VAL A 420 -30.65 23.15 -23.54
N ALA A 421 -29.44 23.33 -24.05
CA ALA A 421 -28.54 24.41 -23.64
C ALA A 421 -29.14 25.81 -23.85
N ARG A 422 -29.79 26.06 -24.98
CA ARG A 422 -30.46 27.35 -25.24
C ARG A 422 -31.66 27.57 -24.33
N GLY A 423 -32.44 26.53 -24.04
CA GLY A 423 -33.55 26.60 -23.08
C GLY A 423 -33.03 27.02 -21.69
N TRP A 424 -31.99 26.35 -21.20
CA TRP A 424 -31.39 26.67 -19.91
C TRP A 424 -30.86 28.13 -19.83
N LEU A 425 -30.25 28.59 -20.93
CA LEU A 425 -29.74 29.98 -21.01
C LEU A 425 -30.89 31.01 -21.01
N ALA A 426 -32.01 30.69 -21.63
CA ALA A 426 -33.19 31.55 -21.64
C ALA A 426 -33.87 31.65 -20.26
N ASP A 427 -33.98 30.49 -19.54
CA ASP A 427 -34.60 30.42 -18.22
C ASP A 427 -33.75 31.11 -17.14
N LYS A 428 -32.43 31.11 -17.25
CA LYS A 428 -31.51 31.74 -16.27
C LYS A 428 -31.31 33.23 -16.48
N GLY A 429 -31.92 33.84 -17.51
CA GLY A 429 -31.85 35.25 -17.80
C GLY A 429 -30.45 35.80 -18.13
N ASP A 430 -30.38 36.91 -18.80
CA ASP A 430 -29.11 37.67 -18.96
C ASP A 430 -28.88 38.52 -17.70
N PRO A 431 -27.81 38.32 -16.91
CA PRO A 431 -27.52 39.17 -15.76
C PRO A 431 -26.94 40.57 -16.17
N CYS A 432 -27.13 41.01 -17.42
CA CYS A 432 -26.64 42.24 -17.95
C CYS A 432 -27.72 43.34 -18.08
N HIS A 433 -28.64 43.44 -17.11
CA HIS A 433 -29.45 44.63 -16.91
C HIS A 433 -29.79 44.76 -15.43
N ASP A 434 -28.82 45.26 -14.65
CA ASP A 434 -28.97 46.19 -13.54
C ASP A 434 -27.59 46.79 -13.20
#